data_0ff4b9c7c1ea5671e8bdff3937f65a21
#
_entry.id   0ff4b9c7c1ea5671e8bdff3937f65a21
#
_cell.length_a   1.000
_cell.length_b   1.000
_cell.length_c   1.000
_cell.angle_alpha   90.00
_cell.angle_beta   90.00
_cell.angle_gamma   90.00
#
_symmetry.space_group_name_H-M   'P 1'
#
loop_
_entity.id
_entity.type
_entity.pdbx_description
1 polymer ?
#
loop_
_entity_poly.entity_id
_entity_poly.type
_entity_poly.pdbx_seq_one_letter_code
_entity_poly.pdbx_strand_id
1 'polypeptide(L)'
;MRVGIGYDIHKLVVSTDFDFKLSGISIPFEKRCVAHSDGDVAIHALIDALLGAAALGDIGTHFPDTDTTYKNADSAMLLQHCHALLKQHDYVIENIDINIITEKPKLAPYIPLMRNKLSEILNIDITKISIKAKTNEQLDAVGRGEAIAAHAITLIR
;
A
#
# COMPACT_ATOMS: atom_id res chain seq x y z
N MET A 1 -20.60 0.56 10.89
CA MET A 1 -19.20 1.03 10.71
C MET A 1 -18.21 0.01 11.26
N ARG A 2 -17.13 -0.25 10.54
CA ARG A 2 -16.10 -1.24 10.87
C ARG A 2 -14.71 -0.63 10.61
N VAL A 3 -13.74 -0.92 11.48
CA VAL A 3 -12.35 -0.48 11.33
C VAL A 3 -11.47 -1.67 10.98
N GLY A 4 -10.46 -1.45 10.14
CA GLY A 4 -9.43 -2.42 9.84
C GLY A 4 -8.05 -1.78 9.93
N ILE A 5 -7.06 -2.59 10.26
CA ILE A 5 -5.65 -2.24 10.27
C ILE A 5 -4.89 -3.19 9.35
N GLY A 6 -3.92 -2.65 8.59
CA GLY A 6 -2.99 -3.42 7.79
C GLY A 6 -1.57 -2.97 8.06
N TYR A 7 -0.64 -3.89 7.89
CA TYR A 7 0.79 -3.64 7.98
C TYR A 7 1.52 -4.46 6.92
N ASP A 8 2.48 -3.84 6.26
CA ASP A 8 3.38 -4.54 5.36
C ASP A 8 4.79 -3.97 5.45
N ILE A 9 5.79 -4.81 5.13
CA ILE A 9 7.21 -4.44 5.11
C ILE A 9 7.92 -5.16 3.97
N HIS A 10 8.70 -4.42 3.19
CA HIS A 10 9.50 -4.97 2.11
C HIS A 10 10.98 -4.62 2.27
N LYS A 11 11.85 -5.59 1.95
CA LYS A 11 13.29 -5.37 1.85
C LYS A 11 13.59 -4.47 0.66
N LEU A 12 14.50 -3.51 0.84
CA LEU A 12 15.03 -2.64 -0.20
C LEU A 12 16.39 -3.16 -0.69
N VAL A 13 16.56 -3.24 -2.00
CA VAL A 13 17.83 -3.58 -2.66
C VAL A 13 18.18 -2.53 -3.71
N VAL A 14 19.44 -2.29 -3.94
CA VAL A 14 19.92 -1.38 -4.99
C VAL A 14 19.40 -1.88 -6.37
N SER A 15 18.90 -0.98 -7.17
CA SER A 15 18.40 -1.22 -8.51
C SER A 15 18.82 -0.12 -9.47
N THR A 16 19.04 -0.48 -10.73
CA THR A 16 19.32 0.46 -11.82
C THR A 16 18.07 0.89 -12.58
N ASP A 17 16.90 0.28 -12.26
CA ASP A 17 15.66 0.53 -13.00
C ASP A 17 15.00 1.85 -12.60
N PHE A 18 15.40 2.41 -11.44
CA PHE A 18 14.88 3.67 -10.89
C PHE A 18 13.34 3.75 -10.84
N ASP A 19 12.67 2.57 -10.77
CA ASP A 19 11.22 2.44 -10.74
C ASP A 19 10.77 1.86 -9.40
N PHE A 20 10.62 2.74 -8.42
CA PHE A 20 10.13 2.40 -7.09
C PHE A 20 8.64 2.68 -7.00
N LYS A 21 7.82 1.61 -6.89
CA LYS A 21 6.37 1.72 -6.80
C LYS A 21 5.93 2.01 -5.38
N LEU A 22 5.05 3.01 -5.23
CA LEU A 22 4.49 3.36 -3.93
C LEU A 22 3.13 4.08 -4.08
N SER A 23 2.09 3.54 -3.46
CA SER A 23 0.70 4.04 -3.57
C SER A 23 0.23 4.20 -5.03
N GLY A 24 0.65 3.27 -5.91
CA GLY A 24 0.28 3.22 -7.32
C GLY A 24 1.01 4.20 -8.24
N ILE A 25 2.04 4.90 -7.75
CA ILE A 25 2.88 5.78 -8.59
C ILE A 25 4.33 5.28 -8.62
N SER A 26 5.06 5.66 -9.67
CA SER A 26 6.51 5.43 -9.77
C SER A 26 7.27 6.62 -9.21
N ILE A 27 8.22 6.36 -8.34
CA ILE A 27 9.11 7.36 -7.72
C ILE A 27 10.54 7.05 -8.13
N PRO A 28 11.31 8.01 -8.69
CA PRO A 28 12.73 7.81 -8.97
C PRO A 28 13.51 7.54 -7.69
N PHE A 29 14.10 6.34 -7.60
CA PHE A 29 14.90 5.94 -6.44
C PHE A 29 15.92 4.85 -6.83
N GLU A 30 17.09 4.86 -6.21
CA GLU A 30 18.17 3.91 -6.48
C GLU A 30 17.96 2.51 -5.88
N LYS A 31 16.82 2.27 -5.25
CA LYS A 31 16.44 0.96 -4.67
C LYS A 31 15.05 0.56 -5.14
N ARG A 32 14.80 -0.74 -5.12
CA ARG A 32 13.47 -1.32 -5.33
C ARG A 32 13.09 -2.26 -4.19
N CYS A 33 11.81 -2.52 -4.02
CA CYS A 33 11.32 -3.53 -3.11
C CYS A 33 11.61 -4.94 -3.66
N VAL A 34 11.92 -5.88 -2.78
CA VAL A 34 11.94 -7.31 -3.07
C VAL A 34 10.57 -7.86 -2.68
N ALA A 35 9.77 -8.22 -3.67
CA ALA A 35 8.42 -8.71 -3.48
C ALA A 35 8.04 -9.70 -4.60
N HIS A 36 6.93 -10.42 -4.42
CA HIS A 36 6.35 -11.29 -5.45
C HIS A 36 5.60 -10.48 -6.53
N SER A 37 4.98 -9.36 -6.12
CA SER A 37 4.31 -8.37 -6.97
C SER A 37 5.25 -7.21 -7.33
N ASP A 38 4.72 -6.03 -7.64
CA ASP A 38 5.47 -4.79 -7.87
C ASP A 38 6.07 -4.18 -6.59
N GLY A 39 5.74 -4.74 -5.40
CA GLY A 39 6.29 -4.34 -4.11
C GLY A 39 5.74 -3.04 -3.52
N ASP A 40 4.55 -2.62 -3.90
CA ASP A 40 3.88 -1.44 -3.33
C ASP A 40 3.38 -1.71 -1.90
N VAL A 41 4.28 -1.50 -0.93
CA VAL A 41 4.02 -1.75 0.49
C VAL A 41 2.81 -0.98 1.04
N ALA A 42 2.53 0.22 0.50
CA ALA A 42 1.42 1.04 0.96
C ALA A 42 0.07 0.48 0.48
N ILE A 43 0.01 0.00 -0.76
CA ILE A 43 -1.20 -0.66 -1.29
C ILE A 43 -1.42 -2.01 -0.60
N HIS A 44 -0.38 -2.80 -0.34
CA HIS A 44 -0.52 -4.08 0.36
C HIS A 44 -1.08 -3.89 1.77
N ALA A 45 -0.53 -2.95 2.55
CA ALA A 45 -1.08 -2.61 3.86
C ALA A 45 -2.54 -2.10 3.77
N LEU A 46 -2.88 -1.33 2.72
CA LEU A 46 -4.23 -0.84 2.52
C LEU A 46 -5.21 -1.99 2.19
N ILE A 47 -4.83 -2.95 1.35
CA ILE A 47 -5.64 -4.13 1.04
C ILE A 47 -5.93 -4.92 2.32
N ASP A 48 -4.92 -5.18 3.14
CA ASP A 48 -5.12 -5.89 4.42
C ASP A 48 -6.06 -5.13 5.36
N ALA A 49 -5.92 -3.80 5.44
CA ALA A 49 -6.82 -2.99 6.26
C ALA A 49 -8.28 -3.09 5.77
N LEU A 50 -8.51 -3.04 4.46
CA LEU A 50 -9.84 -3.12 3.86
C LEU A 50 -10.48 -4.50 4.05
N LEU A 51 -9.73 -5.57 3.76
CA LEU A 51 -10.19 -6.95 3.93
C LEU A 51 -10.45 -7.26 5.41
N GLY A 52 -9.54 -6.83 6.30
CA GLY A 52 -9.70 -7.00 7.74
C GLY A 52 -10.92 -6.28 8.30
N ALA A 53 -11.20 -5.03 7.85
CA ALA A 53 -12.42 -4.30 8.22
C ALA A 53 -13.70 -5.06 7.82
N ALA A 54 -13.68 -5.69 6.64
CA ALA A 54 -14.80 -6.48 6.13
C ALA A 54 -14.89 -7.90 6.73
N ALA A 55 -13.86 -8.35 7.49
CA ALA A 55 -13.69 -9.72 7.99
C ALA A 55 -13.61 -10.75 6.85
N LEU A 56 -12.91 -10.39 5.75
CA LEU A 56 -12.73 -11.21 4.55
C LEU A 56 -11.34 -11.84 4.45
N GLY A 57 -10.56 -11.86 5.53
CA GLY A 57 -9.20 -12.39 5.56
C GLY A 57 -8.15 -11.33 5.25
N ASP A 58 -7.11 -11.70 4.50
CA ASP A 58 -5.92 -10.91 4.20
C ASP A 58 -5.55 -11.00 2.70
N ILE A 59 -4.54 -10.24 2.30
CA ILE A 59 -4.03 -10.20 0.92
C ILE A 59 -3.57 -11.59 0.45
N GLY A 60 -2.92 -12.38 1.31
CA GLY A 60 -2.42 -13.72 0.97
C GLY A 60 -3.54 -14.73 0.71
N THR A 61 -4.68 -14.56 1.36
CA THR A 61 -5.87 -15.41 1.13
C THR A 61 -6.47 -15.19 -0.27
N HIS A 62 -6.48 -13.95 -0.75
CA HIS A 62 -7.08 -13.59 -2.04
C HIS A 62 -6.10 -13.63 -3.22
N PHE A 63 -4.80 -13.40 -2.95
CA PHE A 63 -3.74 -13.29 -3.96
C PHE A 63 -2.51 -14.09 -3.51
N PRO A 64 -2.61 -15.43 -3.42
CA PRO A 64 -1.53 -16.26 -2.88
C PRO A 64 -0.27 -16.19 -3.75
N ASP A 65 0.89 -16.09 -3.11
CA ASP A 65 2.20 -16.07 -3.76
C ASP A 65 2.52 -17.34 -4.57
N THR A 66 1.79 -18.43 -4.29
CA THR A 66 1.88 -19.69 -5.02
C THR A 66 1.18 -19.66 -6.38
N ASP A 67 0.31 -18.68 -6.61
CA ASP A 67 -0.40 -18.54 -7.89
C ASP A 67 0.42 -17.63 -8.84
N THR A 68 0.90 -18.24 -9.92
CA THR A 68 1.71 -17.55 -10.94
C THR A 68 0.96 -16.41 -11.65
N THR A 69 -0.36 -16.37 -11.57
CA THR A 69 -1.20 -15.29 -12.12
C THR A 69 -0.88 -13.95 -11.47
N TYR A 70 -0.47 -13.96 -10.20
CA TYR A 70 -0.15 -12.73 -9.45
C TYR A 70 1.34 -12.39 -9.44
N LYS A 71 2.18 -13.18 -10.10
CA LYS A 71 3.62 -12.88 -10.22
C LYS A 71 3.82 -11.58 -10.99
N ASN A 72 4.53 -10.62 -10.38
CA ASN A 72 4.72 -9.25 -10.90
C ASN A 72 3.40 -8.49 -11.11
N ALA A 73 2.33 -8.85 -10.40
CA ALA A 73 1.05 -8.16 -10.51
C ALA A 73 1.20 -6.69 -10.09
N ASP A 74 0.50 -5.81 -10.80
CA ASP A 74 0.31 -4.41 -10.42
C ASP A 74 -0.59 -4.35 -9.18
N SER A 75 -0.05 -3.85 -8.08
CA SER A 75 -0.79 -3.73 -6.82
C SER A 75 -2.03 -2.84 -6.94
N ALA A 76 -2.06 -1.90 -7.89
CA ALA A 76 -3.26 -1.12 -8.18
C ALA A 76 -4.42 -1.99 -8.67
N MET A 77 -4.14 -3.03 -9.48
CA MET A 77 -5.15 -3.99 -9.91
C MET A 77 -5.64 -4.85 -8.74
N LEU A 78 -4.74 -5.27 -7.84
CA LEU A 78 -5.12 -6.01 -6.64
C LEU A 78 -6.05 -5.17 -5.73
N LEU A 79 -5.75 -3.88 -5.59
CA LEU A 79 -6.58 -2.94 -4.82
C LEU A 79 -7.96 -2.74 -5.47
N GLN A 80 -8.03 -2.65 -6.79
CA GLN A 80 -9.31 -2.57 -7.52
C GLN A 80 -10.14 -3.82 -7.29
N HIS A 81 -9.52 -5.02 -7.32
CA HIS A 81 -10.21 -6.28 -7.05
C HIS A 81 -10.74 -6.31 -5.60
N CYS A 82 -9.91 -5.92 -4.63
CA CYS A 82 -10.33 -5.81 -3.23
C CYS A 82 -11.52 -4.84 -3.08
N HIS A 83 -11.49 -3.67 -3.73
CA HIS A 83 -12.59 -2.71 -3.70
C HIS A 83 -13.87 -3.26 -4.33
N ALA A 84 -13.76 -4.01 -5.44
CA ALA A 84 -14.90 -4.67 -6.06
C ALA A 84 -15.54 -5.71 -5.10
N LEU A 85 -14.69 -6.47 -4.38
CA LEU A 85 -15.15 -7.43 -3.37
C LEU A 85 -15.89 -6.73 -2.22
N LEU A 86 -15.36 -5.62 -1.70
CA LEU A 86 -16.06 -4.81 -0.69
C LEU A 86 -17.44 -4.37 -1.16
N LYS A 87 -17.56 -3.91 -2.42
CA LYS A 87 -18.85 -3.50 -3.00
C LYS A 87 -19.83 -4.66 -3.12
N GLN A 88 -19.36 -5.87 -3.44
CA GLN A 88 -20.22 -7.08 -3.48
C GLN A 88 -20.81 -7.43 -2.10
N HIS A 89 -20.15 -7.00 -1.04
CA HIS A 89 -20.62 -7.15 0.35
C HIS A 89 -21.30 -5.88 0.90
N ASP A 90 -21.70 -4.95 0.02
CA ASP A 90 -22.38 -3.68 0.37
C ASP A 90 -21.57 -2.76 1.29
N TYR A 91 -20.22 -2.90 1.30
CA TYR A 91 -19.36 -2.00 2.07
C TYR A 91 -18.93 -0.77 1.27
N VAL A 92 -18.90 0.36 1.96
CA VAL A 92 -18.45 1.66 1.45
C VAL A 92 -17.27 2.16 2.27
N ILE A 93 -16.21 2.62 1.61
CA ILE A 93 -15.05 3.21 2.25
C ILE A 93 -15.39 4.63 2.73
N GLU A 94 -15.24 4.89 4.02
CA GLU A 94 -15.47 6.18 4.64
C GLU A 94 -14.19 6.98 4.86
N ASN A 95 -13.09 6.29 5.24
CA ASN A 95 -11.81 6.94 5.50
C ASN A 95 -10.66 5.94 5.32
N ILE A 96 -9.54 6.46 4.81
CA ILE A 96 -8.25 5.77 4.68
C ILE A 96 -7.19 6.67 5.30
N ASP A 97 -6.35 6.12 6.18
CA ASP A 97 -5.17 6.78 6.71
C ASP A 97 -3.96 5.84 6.61
N ILE A 98 -2.94 6.25 5.85
CA ILE A 98 -1.73 5.48 5.61
C ILE A 98 -0.54 6.20 6.24
N ASN A 99 0.29 5.47 6.96
CA ASN A 99 1.57 5.92 7.47
C ASN A 99 2.69 5.12 6.82
N ILE A 100 3.53 5.77 6.00
CA ILE A 100 4.66 5.15 5.32
C ILE A 100 5.92 5.48 6.10
N ILE A 101 6.72 4.45 6.42
CA ILE A 101 7.95 4.59 7.20
C ILE A 101 9.14 4.22 6.31
N THR A 102 9.97 5.22 6.02
CA THR A 102 11.19 5.06 5.20
C THR A 102 12.17 6.20 5.45
N GLU A 103 13.46 5.92 5.44
CA GLU A 103 14.50 6.96 5.52
C GLU A 103 14.65 7.73 4.21
N LYS A 104 14.54 7.01 3.09
CA LYS A 104 14.62 7.53 1.71
C LYS A 104 13.68 6.72 0.80
N PRO A 105 13.21 7.33 -0.32
CA PRO A 105 13.34 8.74 -0.69
C PRO A 105 12.49 9.66 0.20
N LYS A 106 12.68 11.00 0.13
CA LYS A 106 11.78 11.96 0.77
C LYS A 106 10.43 11.96 0.06
N LEU A 107 9.38 11.56 0.75
CA LEU A 107 8.06 11.32 0.16
C LEU A 107 7.15 12.57 0.11
N ALA A 108 7.47 13.62 0.87
CA ALA A 108 6.63 14.81 0.94
C ALA A 108 6.19 15.38 -0.42
N PRO A 109 7.07 15.48 -1.44
CA PRO A 109 6.66 15.98 -2.76
C PRO A 109 5.69 15.05 -3.51
N TYR A 110 5.66 13.76 -3.17
CA TYR A 110 4.87 12.73 -3.86
C TYR A 110 3.51 12.47 -3.18
N ILE A 111 3.32 12.90 -1.93
CA ILE A 111 2.06 12.66 -1.18
C ILE A 111 0.81 13.11 -1.95
N PRO A 112 0.77 14.31 -2.57
CA PRO A 112 -0.41 14.70 -3.35
C PRO A 112 -0.71 13.77 -4.52
N LEU A 113 0.33 13.30 -5.23
CA LEU A 113 0.19 12.38 -6.37
C LEU A 113 -0.28 11.00 -5.91
N MET A 114 0.27 10.48 -4.81
CA MET A 114 -0.16 9.22 -4.21
C MET A 114 -1.63 9.25 -3.80
N ARG A 115 -2.06 10.33 -3.12
CA ARG A 115 -3.48 10.51 -2.73
C ARG A 115 -4.41 10.57 -3.94
N ASN A 116 -4.04 11.32 -4.97
CA ASN A 116 -4.80 11.39 -6.22
C ASN A 116 -4.91 10.00 -6.86
N LYS A 117 -3.79 9.28 -6.94
CA LYS A 117 -3.77 7.94 -7.55
C LYS A 117 -4.67 6.95 -6.82
N LEU A 118 -4.63 6.91 -5.49
CA LEU A 118 -5.52 6.06 -4.69
C LEU A 118 -6.99 6.47 -4.83
N SER A 119 -7.29 7.79 -4.90
CA SER A 119 -8.64 8.31 -5.16
C SER A 119 -9.18 7.82 -6.52
N GLU A 120 -8.35 7.86 -7.57
CA GLU A 120 -8.67 7.33 -8.90
C GLU A 120 -8.93 5.82 -8.87
N ILE A 121 -8.01 5.02 -8.29
CA ILE A 121 -8.10 3.56 -8.22
C ILE A 121 -9.39 3.12 -7.52
N LEU A 122 -9.70 3.77 -6.39
CA LEU A 122 -10.84 3.43 -5.55
C LEU A 122 -12.14 4.16 -5.96
N ASN A 123 -12.04 5.15 -6.84
CA ASN A 123 -13.16 6.02 -7.22
C ASN A 123 -13.89 6.59 -5.99
N ILE A 124 -13.12 7.16 -5.05
CA ILE A 124 -13.61 7.84 -3.84
C ILE A 124 -13.06 9.27 -3.76
N ASP A 125 -13.73 10.13 -3.00
CA ASP A 125 -13.28 11.50 -2.81
C ASP A 125 -11.90 11.53 -2.12
N ILE A 126 -10.98 12.35 -2.63
CA ILE A 126 -9.62 12.51 -2.11
C ILE A 126 -9.59 12.98 -0.65
N THR A 127 -10.63 13.65 -0.18
CA THR A 127 -10.75 14.09 1.21
C THR A 127 -10.89 12.92 2.20
N LYS A 128 -11.23 11.74 1.71
CA LYS A 128 -11.28 10.49 2.48
C LYS A 128 -9.93 9.81 2.63
N ILE A 129 -8.86 10.31 1.97
CA ILE A 129 -7.55 9.66 1.94
C ILE A 129 -6.51 10.56 2.59
N SER A 130 -5.89 10.07 3.64
CA SER A 130 -4.71 10.65 4.29
C SER A 130 -3.49 9.78 4.06
N ILE A 131 -2.35 10.38 3.72
CA ILE A 131 -1.03 9.73 3.65
C ILE A 131 -0.04 10.56 4.42
N LYS A 132 0.69 9.93 5.34
CA LYS A 132 1.78 10.52 6.11
C LYS A 132 3.05 9.73 5.83
N ALA A 133 4.18 10.42 5.85
CA ALA A 133 5.50 9.81 5.73
C ALA A 133 6.34 10.12 6.99
N LYS A 134 7.04 9.11 7.49
CA LYS A 134 7.91 9.20 8.66
C LYS A 134 9.24 8.53 8.36
N THR A 135 10.31 9.03 8.99
CA THR A 135 11.54 8.28 9.19
C THR A 135 11.36 7.34 10.37
N ASN A 136 12.26 6.37 10.50
CA ASN A 136 12.36 5.53 11.69
C ASN A 136 13.53 5.95 12.59
N GLU A 137 13.96 7.21 12.45
CA GLU A 137 15.04 7.83 13.26
C GLU A 137 16.33 6.98 13.29
N GLN A 138 16.65 6.35 12.14
CA GLN A 138 17.80 5.45 11.95
C GLN A 138 17.75 4.16 12.80
N LEU A 139 16.60 3.84 13.40
CA LEU A 139 16.40 2.61 14.18
C LEU A 139 15.97 1.46 13.27
N ASP A 140 16.41 0.24 13.61
CA ASP A 140 16.10 -1.04 12.94
C ASP A 140 16.46 -1.12 11.44
N ALA A 141 15.89 -2.06 10.70
CA ALA A 141 16.12 -2.27 9.26
C ALA A 141 15.58 -1.10 8.43
N VAL A 142 14.44 -0.53 8.82
CA VAL A 142 13.85 0.63 8.11
C VAL A 142 14.74 1.84 8.30
N GLY A 143 15.19 2.10 9.53
CA GLY A 143 16.09 3.21 9.84
C GLY A 143 17.47 3.09 9.21
N ARG A 144 17.94 1.88 8.92
CA ARG A 144 19.16 1.67 8.13
C ARG A 144 18.94 1.74 6.61
N GLY A 145 17.70 1.98 6.16
CA GLY A 145 17.35 2.03 4.74
C GLY A 145 17.45 0.67 4.04
N GLU A 146 17.32 -0.42 4.78
CA GLU A 146 17.31 -1.80 4.29
C GLU A 146 15.90 -2.29 4.00
N ALA A 147 14.88 -1.58 4.50
CA ALA A 147 13.47 -1.88 4.33
C ALA A 147 12.63 -0.60 4.27
N ILE A 148 11.40 -0.76 3.79
CA ILE A 148 10.32 0.22 3.88
C ILE A 148 9.11 -0.48 4.48
N ALA A 149 8.35 0.21 5.34
CA ALA A 149 7.15 -0.30 5.95
C ALA A 149 5.96 0.65 5.76
N ALA A 150 4.76 0.10 5.82
CA ALA A 150 3.53 0.89 5.84
C ALA A 150 2.52 0.33 6.83
N HIS A 151 1.80 1.23 7.48
CA HIS A 151 0.58 0.94 8.23
C HIS A 151 -0.59 1.61 7.53
N ALA A 152 -1.70 0.92 7.42
CA ALA A 152 -2.96 1.49 6.95
C ALA A 152 -4.07 1.25 7.96
N ILE A 153 -4.91 2.26 8.15
CA ILE A 153 -6.16 2.13 8.91
C ILE A 153 -7.30 2.57 7.98
N THR A 154 -8.37 1.79 7.98
CA THR A 154 -9.57 2.10 7.19
C THR A 154 -10.81 2.09 8.06
N LEU A 155 -11.77 2.93 7.70
CA LEU A 155 -13.13 2.89 8.20
C LEU A 155 -14.06 2.58 7.04
N ILE A 156 -14.89 1.54 7.18
CA ILE A 156 -15.94 1.17 6.23
C ILE A 156 -17.30 1.14 6.91
N ARG A 157 -18.35 1.29 6.15
CA ARG A 157 -19.74 1.11 6.60
C ARG A 157 -20.53 0.22 5.68
#